data_4ad4dad7dfeae931836de11cc94b9f66
#
_entry.id   4ad4dad7dfeae931836de11cc94b9f66
#
_cell.length_a   1.000
_cell.length_b   1.000
_cell.length_c   1.000
_cell.angle_alpha   90.00
_cell.angle_beta   90.00
_cell.angle_gamma   90.00
#
_symmetry.space_group_name_H-M   'P 1'
#
loop_
_entity.id
_entity.type
_entity.pdbx_description
1 polymer ?
#
loop_
_entity_poly.entity_id
_entity_poly.type
_entity_poly.pdbx_seq_one_letter_code
_entity_poly.pdbx_strand_id
1 'polypeptide(L)'
;SLSAYGDAFLLKVKNNQNQVGQLVPLMPSYVKVRGNQRELITHYEYHAIQQSNSLNPDFIEIPRENMVHIRQGMDPDDHRRGFSPLRSVMRELAGDEAAGQFSVALLHNMAVPGVILSPKDDTMGGPSREEAEAIAQSFKSKFSGANRGAPMIMTGAMDVDVVSFTPEQLDLKGLRRLPEERVSSVLGVPAILAGLGAGLDAATYNNTRELREFFTEQKMIPMWSAVASELTHQLLHKDFENNNYEYFCAYDLEQVRALAGDRQEQVKTMNSGVQGGFVTIGEARRSLGLDSDNSHDVYLRPLNMVAVPEGETGVM
;
A
#
# COMPACT_ATOMS: atom_id res chain seq x y z
N SER A 1 -4.06 3.86 7.41
CA SER A 1 -5.18 2.99 7.81
C SER A 1 -6.08 2.63 6.64
N LEU A 2 -6.48 3.59 5.81
CA LEU A 2 -7.41 3.36 4.69
C LEU A 2 -6.95 2.23 3.76
N SER A 3 -5.70 2.25 3.29
CA SER A 3 -5.16 1.22 2.38
C SER A 3 -4.99 -0.16 3.02
N ALA A 4 -4.83 -0.24 4.36
CA ALA A 4 -4.63 -1.51 5.04
C ALA A 4 -5.95 -2.10 5.56
N TYR A 5 -6.82 -1.27 6.12
CA TYR A 5 -8.06 -1.71 6.76
C TYR A 5 -9.31 -1.44 5.93
N GLY A 6 -9.24 -0.64 4.88
CA GLY A 6 -10.40 -0.15 4.14
C GLY A 6 -11.14 0.98 4.83
N ASP A 7 -10.81 1.27 6.11
CA ASP A 7 -11.45 2.29 6.94
C ASP A 7 -10.43 3.29 7.47
N ALA A 8 -10.87 4.52 7.65
CA ALA A 8 -10.18 5.53 8.45
C ALA A 8 -11.20 6.27 9.32
N PHE A 9 -10.88 6.44 10.60
CA PHE A 9 -11.72 7.07 11.60
C PHE A 9 -11.01 8.30 12.17
N LEU A 10 -11.69 9.45 12.15
CA LEU A 10 -11.20 10.69 12.76
C LEU A 10 -12.25 11.16 13.77
N LEU A 11 -11.87 11.16 15.04
CA LEU A 11 -12.71 11.66 16.12
C LEU A 11 -12.70 13.20 16.10
N LYS A 12 -13.86 13.81 16.10
CA LYS A 12 -14.04 15.27 16.23
C LYS A 12 -14.00 15.66 17.71
N VAL A 13 -12.95 16.34 18.11
CA VAL A 13 -12.82 16.88 19.47
C VAL A 13 -13.36 18.30 19.48
N LYS A 14 -14.43 18.51 20.22
CA LYS A 14 -15.11 19.80 20.34
C LYS A 14 -14.59 20.60 21.54
N ASN A 15 -14.50 21.92 21.35
CA ASN A 15 -14.17 22.86 22.41
C ASN A 15 -15.40 23.14 23.32
N ASN A 16 -15.21 23.98 24.34
CA ASN A 16 -16.28 24.37 25.25
C ASN A 16 -17.45 25.14 24.58
N GLN A 17 -17.25 25.61 23.37
CA GLN A 17 -18.27 26.28 22.53
C GLN A 17 -18.93 25.32 21.54
N ASN A 18 -18.75 24.01 21.70
CA ASN A 18 -19.26 22.96 20.81
C ASN A 18 -18.74 23.03 19.36
N GLN A 19 -17.63 23.73 19.13
CA GLN A 19 -16.98 23.82 17.82
C GLN A 19 -15.88 22.76 17.71
N VAL A 20 -15.71 22.16 16.54
CA VAL A 20 -14.64 21.21 16.28
C VAL A 20 -13.29 21.94 16.24
N GLY A 21 -12.45 21.66 17.23
CA GLY A 21 -11.10 22.25 17.34
C GLY A 21 -10.00 21.33 16.88
N GLN A 22 -10.24 20.01 16.89
CA GLN A 22 -9.21 19.01 16.54
C GLN A 22 -9.84 17.76 15.96
N LEU A 23 -9.12 17.10 15.02
CA LEU A 23 -9.40 15.77 14.54
C LEU A 23 -8.35 14.80 15.05
N VAL A 24 -8.77 13.73 15.73
CA VAL A 24 -7.88 12.72 16.28
C VAL A 24 -8.06 11.42 15.50
N PRO A 25 -7.01 10.90 14.82
CA PRO A 25 -7.10 9.63 14.12
C PRO A 25 -7.20 8.47 15.11
N LEU A 26 -8.18 7.60 14.89
CA LEU A 26 -8.37 6.37 15.66
C LEU A 26 -7.93 5.16 14.84
N MET A 27 -7.34 4.16 15.51
CA MET A 27 -6.93 2.92 14.88
C MET A 27 -8.16 2.07 14.54
N PRO A 28 -8.38 1.67 13.27
CA PRO A 28 -9.58 0.93 12.87
C PRO A 28 -9.81 -0.41 13.60
N SER A 29 -8.72 -1.03 14.08
CA SER A 29 -8.80 -2.26 14.87
C SER A 29 -9.48 -2.10 16.24
N TYR A 30 -9.50 -0.88 16.77
CA TYR A 30 -10.12 -0.56 18.05
C TYR A 30 -11.51 0.05 17.92
N VAL A 31 -11.97 0.30 16.69
CA VAL A 31 -13.28 0.88 16.43
C VAL A 31 -14.24 -0.18 15.92
N LYS A 32 -15.35 -0.40 16.64
CA LYS A 32 -16.48 -1.20 16.16
C LYS A 32 -17.61 -0.28 15.71
N VAL A 33 -18.11 -0.53 14.50
CA VAL A 33 -19.23 0.24 13.94
C VAL A 33 -20.54 -0.43 14.34
N ARG A 34 -21.47 0.33 14.92
CA ARG A 34 -22.77 -0.17 15.36
C ARG A 34 -23.90 0.47 14.56
N GLY A 35 -24.92 -0.29 14.33
CA GLY A 35 -26.12 0.15 13.64
C GLY A 35 -27.34 -0.69 14.05
N ASN A 36 -28.50 -0.30 13.60
CA ASN A 36 -29.73 -0.99 13.83
C ASN A 36 -30.51 -1.23 12.52
N GLN A 37 -31.70 -1.81 12.58
CA GLN A 37 -32.51 -2.11 11.39
C GLN A 37 -32.97 -0.87 10.63
N ARG A 38 -32.99 0.33 11.26
CA ARG A 38 -33.44 1.57 10.65
C ARG A 38 -32.28 2.42 10.13
N GLU A 39 -31.14 2.35 10.82
CA GLU A 39 -29.94 3.15 10.50
C GLU A 39 -28.73 2.25 10.38
N LEU A 40 -28.04 2.36 9.27
CA LEU A 40 -26.84 1.55 8.99
C LEU A 40 -25.75 1.81 10.04
N ILE A 41 -25.56 3.07 10.45
CA ILE A 41 -24.58 3.47 11.47
C ILE A 41 -25.29 4.39 12.46
N THR A 42 -25.38 3.98 13.73
CA THR A 42 -25.89 4.78 14.85
C THR A 42 -24.77 5.40 15.66
N HIS A 43 -23.76 4.61 16.03
CA HIS A 43 -22.62 5.04 16.84
C HIS A 43 -21.39 4.16 16.59
N TYR A 44 -20.29 4.56 17.17
CA TYR A 44 -19.02 3.83 17.15
C TYR A 44 -18.63 3.49 18.59
N GLU A 45 -18.12 2.28 18.81
CA GLU A 45 -17.52 1.86 20.05
C GLU A 45 -16.00 1.86 19.90
N TYR A 46 -15.31 2.68 20.68
CA TYR A 46 -13.86 2.68 20.73
C TYR A 46 -13.36 1.89 21.91
N HIS A 47 -12.64 0.81 21.62
CA HIS A 47 -12.03 -0.08 22.61
C HIS A 47 -10.58 0.37 22.84
N ALA A 48 -10.36 1.17 23.88
CA ALA A 48 -8.98 1.53 24.28
C ALA A 48 -8.20 0.27 24.70
N ILE A 49 -6.88 0.29 24.50
CA ILE A 49 -6.02 -0.84 24.94
C ILE A 49 -6.17 -0.98 26.45
N GLN A 50 -6.75 -2.08 26.87
CA GLN A 50 -6.93 -2.36 28.28
C GLN A 50 -5.60 -2.61 28.97
N GLN A 51 -5.25 -1.77 29.93
CA GLN A 51 -4.27 -2.05 30.98
C GLN A 51 -4.94 -2.44 32.30
N SER A 52 -6.21 -2.80 32.33
CA SER A 52 -6.91 -2.98 33.60
C SER A 52 -7.64 -4.32 33.67
N ASN A 53 -7.50 -4.97 34.83
CA ASN A 53 -8.23 -6.17 35.27
C ASN A 53 -9.71 -5.89 35.54
N SER A 54 -10.35 -4.96 34.88
CA SER A 54 -11.76 -4.64 35.04
C SER A 54 -12.65 -5.67 34.34
N LEU A 55 -13.63 -6.18 35.05
CA LEU A 55 -14.66 -7.12 34.57
C LEU A 55 -15.68 -6.49 33.60
N ASN A 56 -15.60 -5.19 33.38
CA ASN A 56 -16.43 -4.48 32.38
C ASN A 56 -15.61 -4.19 31.13
N PRO A 57 -16.14 -4.46 29.93
CA PRO A 57 -15.52 -4.04 28.69
C PRO A 57 -15.58 -2.50 28.61
N ASP A 58 -14.47 -1.83 28.96
CA ASP A 58 -14.36 -0.39 28.84
C ASP A 58 -14.28 0.00 27.37
N PHE A 59 -15.40 0.33 26.78
CA PHE A 59 -15.44 1.01 25.48
C PHE A 59 -16.05 2.40 25.66
N ILE A 60 -15.62 3.31 24.81
CA ILE A 60 -16.17 4.66 24.73
C ILE A 60 -17.14 4.69 23.56
N GLU A 61 -18.39 5.00 23.86
CA GLU A 61 -19.40 5.21 22.83
C GLU A 61 -19.23 6.59 22.20
N ILE A 62 -19.06 6.65 20.88
CA ILE A 62 -18.89 7.87 20.11
C ILE A 62 -20.08 8.02 19.17
N PRO A 63 -20.91 9.07 19.34
CA PRO A 63 -22.01 9.36 18.46
C PRO A 63 -21.53 9.54 17.00
N ARG A 64 -22.37 9.16 16.03
CA ARG A 64 -22.07 9.25 14.60
C ARG A 64 -21.64 10.65 14.17
N GLU A 65 -22.23 11.68 14.73
CA GLU A 65 -21.95 13.10 14.42
C GLU A 65 -20.55 13.54 14.85
N ASN A 66 -19.95 12.87 15.85
CA ASN A 66 -18.62 13.17 16.35
C ASN A 66 -17.51 12.35 15.68
N MET A 67 -17.82 11.61 14.62
CA MET A 67 -16.88 10.82 13.87
C MET A 67 -16.89 11.18 12.40
N VAL A 68 -15.72 11.34 11.79
CA VAL A 68 -15.53 11.28 10.34
C VAL A 68 -15.09 9.87 10.00
N HIS A 69 -15.91 9.15 9.25
CA HIS A 69 -15.64 7.78 8.84
C HIS A 69 -15.46 7.72 7.32
N ILE A 70 -14.22 7.51 6.89
CA ILE A 70 -13.84 7.40 5.48
C ILE A 70 -13.72 5.92 5.14
N ARG A 71 -14.43 5.48 4.10
CA ARG A 71 -14.48 4.08 3.67
C ARG A 71 -13.93 3.92 2.27
N GLN A 72 -13.11 2.90 2.07
CA GLN A 72 -12.66 2.48 0.74
C GLN A 72 -13.50 1.28 0.28
N GLY A 73 -14.38 1.52 -0.70
CA GLY A 73 -15.33 0.49 -1.11
C GLY A 73 -16.34 0.14 -0.01
N MET A 74 -16.90 -1.06 -0.08
CA MET A 74 -17.86 -1.60 0.89
C MET A 74 -17.54 -3.07 1.16
N ASP A 75 -17.42 -3.44 2.43
CA ASP A 75 -17.20 -4.83 2.83
C ASP A 75 -18.49 -5.65 2.56
N PRO A 76 -18.42 -6.75 1.80
CA PRO A 76 -19.58 -7.60 1.52
C PRO A 76 -20.14 -8.28 2.77
N ASP A 77 -19.33 -8.49 3.82
CA ASP A 77 -19.76 -9.13 5.06
C ASP A 77 -20.33 -8.12 6.07
N ASP A 78 -19.86 -6.88 6.03
CA ASP A 78 -20.39 -5.79 6.87
C ASP A 78 -20.42 -4.47 6.07
N HIS A 79 -21.56 -4.16 5.51
CA HIS A 79 -21.80 -2.95 4.70
C HIS A 79 -21.56 -1.63 5.44
N ARG A 80 -21.35 -1.67 6.75
CA ARG A 80 -20.99 -0.50 7.56
C ARG A 80 -19.51 -0.16 7.47
N ARG A 81 -18.69 -1.09 6.98
CA ARG A 81 -17.24 -0.97 6.90
C ARG A 81 -16.76 -0.85 5.45
N GLY A 82 -15.56 -0.29 5.30
CA GLY A 82 -14.83 -0.32 4.05
C GLY A 82 -14.16 -1.67 3.83
N PHE A 83 -13.88 -1.98 2.57
CA PHE A 83 -13.20 -3.22 2.19
C PHE A 83 -11.68 -3.05 2.21
N SER A 84 -11.00 -3.90 2.98
CA SER A 84 -9.53 -3.94 2.96
C SER A 84 -9.01 -4.58 1.69
N PRO A 85 -8.21 -3.88 0.86
CA PRO A 85 -7.59 -4.48 -0.32
C PRO A 85 -6.72 -5.69 0.01
N LEU A 86 -6.05 -5.69 1.18
CA LEU A 86 -5.20 -6.79 1.63
C LEU A 86 -5.97 -8.10 1.86
N ARG A 87 -7.28 -8.02 2.11
CA ARG A 87 -8.11 -9.22 2.28
C ARG A 87 -8.12 -10.12 1.04
N SER A 88 -8.00 -9.53 -0.15
CA SER A 88 -7.94 -10.29 -1.41
C SER A 88 -6.64 -11.06 -1.61
N VAL A 89 -5.57 -10.66 -0.92
CA VAL A 89 -4.23 -11.28 -1.01
C VAL A 89 -3.78 -11.96 0.30
N MET A 90 -4.72 -12.28 1.19
CA MET A 90 -4.39 -12.96 2.45
C MET A 90 -3.73 -14.33 2.25
N ARG A 91 -4.07 -15.04 1.18
CA ARG A 91 -3.45 -16.33 0.86
C ARG A 91 -1.99 -16.15 0.46
N GLU A 92 -1.68 -15.13 -0.31
CA GLU A 92 -0.33 -14.78 -0.74
C GLU A 92 0.53 -14.36 0.46
N LEU A 93 -0.04 -13.57 1.38
CA LEU A 93 0.64 -13.18 2.63
C LEU A 93 0.94 -14.40 3.51
N ALA A 94 -0.03 -15.31 3.67
CA ALA A 94 0.18 -16.56 4.41
C ALA A 94 1.21 -17.47 3.73
N GLY A 95 1.25 -17.47 2.40
CA GLY A 95 2.26 -18.19 1.62
C GLY A 95 3.67 -17.63 1.81
N ASP A 96 3.85 -16.30 1.80
CA ASP A 96 5.14 -15.66 2.05
C ASP A 96 5.63 -15.90 3.48
N GLU A 97 4.73 -15.83 4.47
CA GLU A 97 5.03 -16.17 5.85
C GLU A 97 5.52 -17.63 5.99
N ALA A 98 4.81 -18.57 5.37
CA ALA A 98 5.19 -19.98 5.38
C ALA A 98 6.54 -20.22 4.66
N ALA A 99 6.79 -19.56 3.54
CA ALA A 99 8.07 -19.61 2.82
C ALA A 99 9.20 -19.02 3.66
N GLY A 100 8.94 -17.95 4.39
CA GLY A 100 9.89 -17.36 5.34
C GLY A 100 10.25 -18.32 6.47
N GLN A 101 9.25 -18.89 7.13
CA GLN A 101 9.42 -19.89 8.20
C GLN A 101 10.16 -21.13 7.71
N PHE A 102 9.80 -21.63 6.52
CA PHE A 102 10.50 -22.74 5.90
C PHE A 102 11.98 -22.42 5.62
N SER A 103 12.26 -21.24 5.10
CA SER A 103 13.65 -20.80 4.84
C SER A 103 14.48 -20.74 6.13
N VAL A 104 13.90 -20.24 7.22
CA VAL A 104 14.54 -20.20 8.55
C VAL A 104 14.77 -21.62 9.06
N ALA A 105 13.77 -22.51 8.97
CA ALA A 105 13.90 -23.91 9.39
C ALA A 105 14.99 -24.64 8.59
N LEU A 106 15.05 -24.40 7.27
CA LEU A 106 16.07 -24.97 6.40
C LEU A 106 17.49 -24.53 6.80
N LEU A 107 17.66 -23.22 7.06
CA LEU A 107 18.95 -22.70 7.55
C LEU A 107 19.32 -23.26 8.93
N HIS A 108 18.34 -23.43 9.81
CA HIS A 108 18.56 -24.04 11.11
C HIS A 108 18.98 -25.52 11.01
N ASN A 109 18.48 -26.24 10.01
CA ASN A 109 18.79 -27.65 9.76
C ASN A 109 19.92 -27.87 8.71
N MET A 110 20.77 -26.87 8.48
CA MET A 110 21.85 -26.89 7.50
C MET A 110 21.43 -27.20 6.06
N ALA A 111 20.26 -26.69 5.66
CA ALA A 111 19.65 -26.95 4.37
C ALA A 111 19.27 -28.41 4.09
N VAL A 112 19.15 -29.23 5.13
CA VAL A 112 18.69 -30.62 5.04
C VAL A 112 17.27 -30.70 5.63
N PRO A 113 16.21 -30.83 4.81
CA PRO A 113 14.84 -30.85 5.30
C PRO A 113 14.47 -32.13 6.05
N GLY A 114 15.11 -33.22 5.74
CA GLY A 114 14.89 -34.50 6.40
C GLY A 114 16.02 -35.50 6.11
N VAL A 115 16.32 -36.31 7.10
CA VAL A 115 17.25 -37.43 6.96
C VAL A 115 16.54 -38.69 7.42
N ILE A 116 16.55 -39.70 6.58
CA ILE A 116 16.07 -41.05 6.91
C ILE A 116 17.31 -41.90 7.23
N LEU A 117 17.32 -42.45 8.44
CA LEU A 117 18.31 -43.39 8.87
C LEU A 117 17.70 -44.78 8.81
N SER A 118 18.18 -45.67 7.93
CA SER A 118 17.70 -47.02 7.81
C SER A 118 18.85 -48.02 8.09
N PRO A 119 18.59 -49.15 8.75
CA PRO A 119 19.61 -50.20 8.92
C PRO A 119 19.92 -50.82 7.57
N LYS A 120 21.21 -51.05 7.31
CA LYS A 120 21.70 -51.56 6.02
C LYS A 120 21.47 -53.06 5.82
N ASP A 121 21.27 -53.83 6.89
CA ASP A 121 21.06 -55.27 6.87
C ASP A 121 19.78 -55.68 7.54
N ASP A 122 18.91 -56.33 6.80
CA ASP A 122 17.58 -56.81 7.26
C ASP A 122 17.73 -58.12 8.12
N THR A 123 18.97 -58.69 8.19
CA THR A 123 19.21 -59.97 8.81
C THR A 123 19.38 -59.93 10.33
N MET A 124 19.52 -58.75 10.91
CA MET A 124 19.71 -58.58 12.38
C MET A 124 18.57 -57.93 13.14
N GLY A 125 17.41 -57.82 12.54
CA GLY A 125 16.29 -57.08 13.21
C GLY A 125 16.69 -55.63 13.46
N GLY A 126 15.86 -54.67 12.99
CA GLY A 126 16.15 -53.25 13.17
C GLY A 126 16.36 -52.85 14.62
N PRO A 127 16.91 -51.67 14.88
CA PRO A 127 17.13 -51.16 16.25
C PRO A 127 15.85 -51.19 17.05
N SER A 128 15.98 -51.55 18.32
CA SER A 128 14.84 -51.43 19.24
C SER A 128 14.34 -50.00 19.30
N ARG A 129 13.09 -49.80 19.75
CA ARG A 129 12.52 -48.47 19.86
C ARG A 129 13.37 -47.52 20.70
N GLU A 130 13.96 -48.05 21.80
CA GLU A 130 14.83 -47.26 22.69
C GLU A 130 16.14 -46.87 22.01
N GLU A 131 16.75 -47.77 21.22
CA GLU A 131 17.96 -47.49 20.42
C GLU A 131 17.65 -46.48 19.31
N ALA A 132 16.52 -46.58 18.63
CA ALA A 132 16.08 -45.61 17.62
C ALA A 132 15.88 -44.22 18.21
N GLU A 133 15.25 -44.09 19.38
CA GLU A 133 15.09 -42.81 20.07
C GLU A 133 16.45 -42.25 20.53
N ALA A 134 17.37 -43.08 21.00
CA ALA A 134 18.72 -42.65 21.38
C ALA A 134 19.55 -42.15 20.16
N ILE A 135 19.42 -42.81 19.02
CA ILE A 135 20.05 -42.40 17.75
C ILE A 135 19.46 -41.06 17.29
N ALA A 136 18.14 -40.92 17.33
CA ALA A 136 17.47 -39.69 16.95
C ALA A 136 17.86 -38.52 17.87
N GLN A 137 17.96 -38.71 19.18
CA GLN A 137 18.43 -37.69 20.12
C GLN A 137 19.91 -37.33 19.89
N SER A 138 20.78 -38.32 19.66
CA SER A 138 22.18 -38.09 19.35
C SER A 138 22.34 -37.30 18.05
N PHE A 139 21.57 -37.67 17.01
CA PHE A 139 21.54 -36.95 15.75
C PHE A 139 21.09 -35.48 15.97
N LYS A 140 19.98 -35.30 16.66
CA LYS A 140 19.47 -33.96 16.96
C LYS A 140 20.43 -33.10 17.77
N SER A 141 21.11 -33.67 18.78
CA SER A 141 22.09 -32.95 19.61
C SER A 141 23.34 -32.53 18.84
N LYS A 142 23.78 -33.35 17.86
CA LYS A 142 24.96 -33.10 17.01
C LYS A 142 24.72 -32.06 15.92
N PHE A 143 23.51 -32.04 15.37
CA PHE A 143 23.13 -31.16 14.26
C PHE A 143 22.30 -29.92 14.66
N SER A 144 22.06 -29.69 15.96
CA SER A 144 21.38 -28.51 16.45
C SER A 144 22.29 -27.59 17.30
N GLY A 145 21.98 -26.32 17.35
CA GLY A 145 22.68 -25.35 18.18
C GLY A 145 24.11 -25.04 17.74
N ALA A 146 25.04 -24.87 18.69
CA ALA A 146 26.43 -24.52 18.44
C ALA A 146 27.26 -25.66 17.84
N ASN A 147 26.78 -26.89 17.88
CA ASN A 147 27.51 -28.10 17.40
C ASN A 147 27.19 -28.43 15.92
N ARG A 148 26.58 -27.53 15.19
CA ARG A 148 26.23 -27.70 13.77
C ARG A 148 27.47 -28.01 12.94
N GLY A 149 27.39 -29.07 12.12
CA GLY A 149 28.49 -29.48 11.25
C GLY A 149 29.52 -30.36 11.90
N ALA A 150 29.37 -30.77 13.16
CA ALA A 150 30.25 -31.73 13.78
C ALA A 150 30.07 -33.12 13.15
N PRO A 151 31.18 -33.85 12.81
CA PRO A 151 31.10 -35.20 12.26
C PRO A 151 30.43 -36.17 13.26
N MET A 152 29.49 -36.97 12.76
CA MET A 152 28.86 -38.02 13.51
C MET A 152 29.44 -39.37 13.13
N ILE A 153 29.93 -40.10 14.11
CA ILE A 153 30.47 -41.48 13.93
C ILE A 153 29.39 -42.44 14.40
N MET A 154 28.92 -43.29 13.52
CA MET A 154 27.95 -44.35 13.83
C MET A 154 28.68 -45.67 14.02
N THR A 155 28.28 -46.44 15.03
CA THR A 155 28.89 -47.73 15.35
C THR A 155 28.22 -48.91 14.64
N GLY A 156 27.08 -48.67 13.93
CA GLY A 156 26.37 -49.67 13.15
C GLY A 156 26.32 -49.34 11.65
N ALA A 157 26.14 -50.33 10.80
CA ALA A 157 25.96 -50.16 9.37
C ALA A 157 24.54 -49.57 9.14
N MET A 158 24.47 -48.28 8.85
CA MET A 158 23.24 -47.57 8.52
C MET A 158 23.36 -46.91 7.17
N ASP A 159 22.31 -46.95 6.39
CA ASP A 159 22.15 -46.11 5.20
C ASP A 159 21.53 -44.81 5.59
N VAL A 160 22.04 -43.72 5.04
CA VAL A 160 21.61 -42.37 5.29
C VAL A 160 21.02 -41.82 4.00
N ASP A 161 19.70 -41.81 3.92
CA ASP A 161 18.99 -41.19 2.82
C ASP A 161 18.65 -39.76 3.17
N VAL A 162 19.18 -38.83 2.41
CA VAL A 162 18.88 -37.41 2.59
C VAL A 162 17.70 -37.07 1.70
N VAL A 163 16.52 -36.90 2.30
CA VAL A 163 15.35 -36.38 1.63
C VAL A 163 15.48 -34.88 1.62
N SER A 164 16.22 -34.35 0.63
CA SER A 164 16.42 -32.91 0.50
C SER A 164 16.07 -32.45 -0.91
N PHE A 165 15.44 -31.27 -0.95
CA PHE A 165 15.39 -30.49 -2.17
C PHE A 165 16.62 -29.58 -2.19
N THR A 166 17.32 -29.47 -3.33
CA THR A 166 18.37 -28.48 -3.46
C THR A 166 17.74 -27.06 -3.37
N PRO A 167 18.47 -26.07 -2.85
CA PRO A 167 17.97 -24.67 -2.83
C PRO A 167 17.55 -24.17 -4.22
N GLU A 168 18.15 -24.69 -5.28
CA GLU A 168 17.83 -24.40 -6.68
C GLU A 168 16.47 -25.02 -7.10
N GLN A 169 16.17 -26.23 -6.63
CA GLN A 169 14.88 -26.89 -6.90
C GLN A 169 13.70 -26.19 -6.18
N LEU A 170 13.98 -25.53 -5.07
CA LEU A 170 12.95 -24.83 -4.30
C LEU A 170 12.63 -23.45 -4.83
N ASP A 171 13.48 -22.86 -5.70
CA ASP A 171 13.34 -21.49 -6.20
C ASP A 171 12.77 -20.51 -5.16
N LEU A 172 13.38 -20.46 -3.98
CA LEU A 172 12.96 -19.64 -2.86
C LEU A 172 12.82 -18.15 -3.25
N LYS A 173 13.61 -17.70 -4.23
CA LYS A 173 13.55 -16.34 -4.74
C LYS A 173 12.27 -16.12 -5.55
N GLY A 174 11.91 -17.07 -6.41
CA GLY A 174 10.68 -17.01 -7.21
C GLY A 174 9.42 -17.11 -6.34
N LEU A 175 9.44 -17.98 -5.32
CA LEU A 175 8.33 -18.14 -4.38
C LEU A 175 8.00 -16.85 -3.60
N ARG A 176 8.99 -16.02 -3.29
CA ARG A 176 8.77 -14.73 -2.60
C ARG A 176 8.42 -13.58 -3.54
N ARG A 177 8.85 -13.65 -4.79
CA ARG A 177 8.61 -12.60 -5.79
C ARG A 177 7.14 -12.47 -6.18
N LEU A 178 6.44 -13.59 -6.33
CA LEU A 178 5.04 -13.60 -6.72
C LEU A 178 4.10 -12.93 -5.70
N PRO A 179 4.21 -13.18 -4.38
CA PRO A 179 3.50 -12.43 -3.34
C PRO A 179 3.79 -10.92 -3.37
N GLU A 180 5.06 -10.52 -3.55
CA GLU A 180 5.46 -9.11 -3.66
C GLU A 180 4.72 -8.40 -4.80
N GLU A 181 4.66 -9.02 -5.99
CA GLU A 181 3.97 -8.48 -7.16
C GLU A 181 2.45 -8.35 -6.93
N ARG A 182 1.82 -9.35 -6.33
CA ARG A 182 0.38 -9.36 -6.08
C ARG A 182 -0.02 -8.35 -5.01
N VAL A 183 0.72 -8.27 -3.90
CA VAL A 183 0.47 -7.28 -2.84
C VAL A 183 0.66 -5.87 -3.39
N SER A 184 1.71 -5.63 -4.15
CA SER A 184 2.03 -4.39 -4.83
C SER A 184 0.89 -3.96 -5.77
N SER A 185 0.40 -4.89 -6.61
CA SER A 185 -0.70 -4.67 -7.54
C SER A 185 -2.01 -4.32 -6.83
N VAL A 186 -2.38 -5.07 -5.78
CA VAL A 186 -3.63 -4.84 -5.02
C VAL A 186 -3.60 -3.51 -4.26
N LEU A 187 -2.45 -3.13 -3.72
CA LEU A 187 -2.28 -1.82 -3.08
C LEU A 187 -2.19 -0.68 -4.11
N GLY A 188 -2.00 -1.00 -5.39
CA GLY A 188 -1.79 -0.03 -6.46
C GLY A 188 -0.48 0.74 -6.33
N VAL A 189 0.54 0.15 -5.68
CA VAL A 189 1.88 0.72 -5.52
C VAL A 189 2.84 -0.05 -6.40
N PRO A 190 3.45 0.52 -7.44
CA PRO A 190 4.44 -0.17 -8.26
C PRO A 190 5.57 -0.77 -7.40
N ALA A 191 5.88 -2.05 -7.59
CA ALA A 191 6.87 -2.79 -6.81
C ALA A 191 8.23 -2.09 -6.74
N ILE A 192 8.61 -1.45 -7.83
CA ILE A 192 9.83 -0.64 -7.97
C ILE A 192 9.87 0.54 -6.99
N LEU A 193 8.74 1.23 -6.81
CA LEU A 193 8.64 2.38 -5.89
C LEU A 193 8.64 1.95 -4.43
N ALA A 194 8.18 0.73 -4.16
CA ALA A 194 8.21 0.11 -2.84
C ALA A 194 9.59 -0.49 -2.50
N GLY A 195 10.53 -0.53 -3.48
CA GLY A 195 11.85 -1.14 -3.30
C GLY A 195 11.81 -2.66 -3.22
N LEU A 196 10.75 -3.29 -3.74
CA LEU A 196 10.59 -4.73 -3.75
C LEU A 196 11.45 -5.38 -4.86
N GLY A 197 11.95 -6.59 -4.61
CA GLY A 197 12.81 -7.31 -5.54
C GLY A 197 12.20 -7.55 -6.91
N ALA A 198 10.88 -7.75 -6.95
CA ALA A 198 10.11 -7.92 -8.18
C ALA A 198 10.24 -6.73 -9.18
N GLY A 199 10.47 -5.51 -8.68
CA GLY A 199 10.59 -4.32 -9.51
C GLY A 199 12.02 -3.90 -9.86
N LEU A 200 13.02 -4.35 -9.09
CA LEU A 200 14.40 -3.83 -9.20
C LEU A 200 15.12 -4.27 -10.48
N ASP A 201 14.79 -5.45 -11.02
CA ASP A 201 15.45 -5.97 -12.23
C ASP A 201 15.09 -5.15 -13.49
N ALA A 202 13.98 -4.41 -13.47
CA ALA A 202 13.50 -3.55 -14.56
C ALA A 202 13.74 -2.05 -14.30
N ALA A 203 14.43 -1.70 -13.21
CA ALA A 203 14.60 -0.33 -12.77
C ALA A 203 15.58 0.44 -13.66
N THR A 204 15.07 1.32 -14.52
CA THR A 204 15.84 2.38 -15.17
C THR A 204 15.40 3.74 -14.61
N TYR A 205 16.28 4.73 -14.68
CA TYR A 205 16.01 6.07 -14.12
C TYR A 205 14.76 6.74 -14.74
N ASN A 206 14.55 6.53 -16.03
CA ASN A 206 13.39 7.06 -16.74
C ASN A 206 12.09 6.37 -16.31
N ASN A 207 12.09 5.03 -16.22
CA ASN A 207 10.91 4.28 -15.76
C ASN A 207 10.46 4.67 -14.34
N THR A 208 11.41 4.99 -13.47
CA THR A 208 11.07 5.36 -12.08
C THR A 208 10.33 6.69 -12.00
N ARG A 209 10.63 7.64 -12.88
CA ARG A 209 9.93 8.93 -12.95
C ARG A 209 8.51 8.74 -13.47
N GLU A 210 8.34 8.08 -14.60
CA GLU A 210 7.03 7.79 -15.20
C GLU A 210 6.15 6.96 -14.27
N LEU A 211 6.73 5.99 -13.55
CA LEU A 211 5.99 5.19 -12.57
C LEU A 211 5.54 6.01 -11.36
N ARG A 212 6.32 7.01 -10.91
CA ARG A 212 5.88 7.92 -9.84
C ARG A 212 4.71 8.79 -10.27
N GLU A 213 4.77 9.29 -11.48
CA GLU A 213 3.70 10.08 -12.11
C GLU A 213 2.44 9.23 -12.23
N PHE A 214 2.53 8.07 -12.87
CA PHE A 214 1.45 7.10 -12.98
C PHE A 214 0.84 6.72 -11.62
N PHE A 215 1.67 6.42 -10.62
CA PHE A 215 1.21 6.10 -9.26
C PHE A 215 0.47 7.29 -8.63
N THR A 216 0.99 8.49 -8.82
CA THR A 216 0.37 9.70 -8.27
C THR A 216 -1.00 9.93 -8.90
N GLU A 217 -1.10 9.85 -10.22
CA GLU A 217 -2.34 10.07 -10.95
C GLU A 217 -3.38 8.98 -10.71
N GLN A 218 -2.97 7.71 -10.82
CA GLN A 218 -3.91 6.59 -10.77
C GLN A 218 -4.31 6.18 -9.35
N LYS A 219 -3.47 6.45 -8.36
CA LYS A 219 -3.73 6.02 -6.98
C LYS A 219 -3.87 7.16 -5.99
N MET A 220 -2.91 8.10 -5.99
CA MET A 220 -2.85 9.10 -4.93
C MET A 220 -3.91 10.18 -5.10
N ILE A 221 -4.08 10.73 -6.31
CA ILE A 221 -5.08 11.77 -6.59
C ILE A 221 -6.50 11.26 -6.31
N PRO A 222 -6.95 10.10 -6.81
CA PRO A 222 -8.27 9.57 -6.47
C PRO A 222 -8.47 9.35 -4.97
N MET A 223 -7.44 8.86 -4.27
CA MET A 223 -7.51 8.66 -2.83
C MET A 223 -7.60 9.99 -2.07
N TRP A 224 -6.82 11.00 -2.45
CA TRP A 224 -6.90 12.35 -1.87
C TRP A 224 -8.26 12.99 -2.13
N SER A 225 -8.77 12.88 -3.35
CA SER A 225 -10.11 13.40 -3.71
C SER A 225 -11.21 12.74 -2.90
N ALA A 226 -11.15 11.42 -2.69
CA ALA A 226 -12.10 10.70 -1.86
C ALA A 226 -12.04 11.17 -0.39
N VAL A 227 -10.83 11.32 0.17
CA VAL A 227 -10.66 11.84 1.53
C VAL A 227 -11.18 13.28 1.65
N ALA A 228 -10.86 14.13 0.69
CA ALA A 228 -11.31 15.53 0.66
C ALA A 228 -12.83 15.65 0.57
N SER A 229 -13.47 14.82 -0.27
CA SER A 229 -14.92 14.76 -0.40
C SER A 229 -15.60 14.35 0.91
N GLU A 230 -15.09 13.31 1.57
CA GLU A 230 -15.64 12.85 2.86
C GLU A 230 -15.45 13.88 3.97
N LEU A 231 -14.30 14.58 4.01
CA LEU A 231 -14.09 15.70 4.93
C LEU A 231 -15.05 16.88 4.65
N THR A 232 -15.30 17.19 3.39
CA THR A 232 -16.27 18.19 3.01
C THR A 232 -17.66 17.84 3.55
N HIS A 233 -18.13 16.61 3.28
CA HIS A 233 -19.50 16.21 3.67
C HIS A 233 -19.67 15.94 5.16
N GLN A 234 -18.68 15.29 5.80
CA GLN A 234 -18.84 14.85 7.19
C GLN A 234 -18.37 15.88 8.22
N LEU A 235 -17.49 16.81 7.82
CA LEU A 235 -16.95 17.84 8.70
C LEU A 235 -17.42 19.23 8.31
N LEU A 236 -17.09 19.73 7.10
CA LEU A 236 -17.33 21.12 6.75
C LEU A 236 -18.83 21.45 6.69
N HIS A 237 -19.61 20.68 5.96
CA HIS A 237 -21.04 20.91 5.83
C HIS A 237 -21.80 20.73 7.15
N LYS A 238 -21.31 19.91 8.08
CA LYS A 238 -22.01 19.68 9.36
C LYS A 238 -21.60 20.62 10.48
N ASP A 239 -20.32 20.99 10.54
CA ASP A 239 -19.79 21.69 11.70
C ASP A 239 -19.37 23.15 11.39
N PHE A 240 -19.19 23.50 10.09
CA PHE A 240 -18.69 24.82 9.66
C PHE A 240 -19.57 25.51 8.62
N GLU A 241 -20.68 24.89 8.20
CA GLU A 241 -21.57 25.50 7.21
C GLU A 241 -22.13 26.82 7.73
N ASN A 242 -21.95 27.89 6.95
CA ASN A 242 -22.50 29.18 7.20
C ASN A 242 -23.32 29.59 5.97
N ASN A 243 -24.55 30.12 6.15
CA ASN A 243 -25.50 30.47 5.08
C ASN A 243 -24.94 31.36 3.95
N ASN A 244 -23.73 31.90 4.12
CA ASN A 244 -23.10 32.82 3.15
C ASN A 244 -21.96 32.21 2.35
N TYR A 245 -21.41 31.03 2.74
CA TYR A 245 -20.24 30.44 2.11
C TYR A 245 -20.35 28.92 2.05
N GLU A 246 -20.10 28.37 0.87
CA GLU A 246 -19.95 26.94 0.67
C GLU A 246 -18.45 26.59 0.81
N TYR A 247 -18.12 25.80 1.82
CA TYR A 247 -16.75 25.35 2.04
C TYR A 247 -16.54 23.96 1.46
N PHE A 248 -15.38 23.75 0.87
CA PHE A 248 -14.93 22.44 0.42
C PHE A 248 -13.46 22.18 0.78
N CYS A 249 -13.10 20.92 0.97
CA CYS A 249 -11.73 20.49 1.09
C CYS A 249 -11.18 20.10 -0.27
N ALA A 250 -9.93 20.49 -0.56
CA ALA A 250 -9.19 20.02 -1.72
C ALA A 250 -7.71 19.89 -1.34
N TYR A 251 -7.01 18.99 -2.01
CA TYR A 251 -5.56 18.92 -1.92
C TYR A 251 -4.94 19.86 -2.95
N ASP A 252 -3.93 20.62 -2.52
CA ASP A 252 -3.10 21.40 -3.43
C ASP A 252 -2.15 20.49 -4.20
N LEU A 253 -2.40 20.33 -5.49
CA LEU A 253 -1.58 19.49 -6.38
C LEU A 253 -0.40 20.24 -7.00
N GLU A 254 -0.30 21.56 -6.82
CA GLU A 254 0.72 22.39 -7.49
C GLU A 254 2.14 22.06 -7.03
N GLN A 255 2.29 21.64 -5.78
CA GLN A 255 3.60 21.32 -5.19
C GLN A 255 3.97 19.83 -5.28
N VAL A 256 3.14 19.02 -5.94
CA VAL A 256 3.40 17.59 -6.09
C VAL A 256 4.48 17.37 -7.14
N ARG A 257 5.68 16.98 -6.69
CA ARG A 257 6.86 16.78 -7.55
C ARG A 257 6.65 15.82 -8.72
N ALA A 258 5.82 14.79 -8.53
CA ALA A 258 5.55 13.81 -9.57
C ALA A 258 4.84 14.44 -10.78
N LEU A 259 4.04 15.49 -10.56
CA LEU A 259 3.28 16.21 -11.60
C LEU A 259 4.05 17.42 -12.16
N ALA A 260 5.22 17.74 -11.63
CA ALA A 260 5.99 18.92 -12.03
C ALA A 260 6.50 18.84 -13.48
N GLY A 261 6.65 17.63 -14.04
CA GLY A 261 7.05 17.41 -15.43
C GLY A 261 6.01 17.92 -16.42
N ASP A 262 4.76 17.53 -16.20
CA ASP A 262 3.61 17.95 -17.02
C ASP A 262 3.42 19.46 -17.00
N ARG A 263 3.60 20.06 -15.83
CA ARG A 263 3.51 21.52 -15.71
C ARG A 263 4.59 22.24 -16.50
N GLN A 264 5.83 21.72 -16.53
CA GLN A 264 6.89 22.29 -17.38
C GLN A 264 6.56 22.15 -18.87
N GLU A 265 5.99 21.04 -19.28
CA GLU A 265 5.59 20.79 -20.65
C GLU A 265 4.39 21.69 -21.05
N GLN A 266 3.41 21.84 -20.16
CA GLN A 266 2.32 22.81 -20.33
C GLN A 266 2.83 24.23 -20.48
N VAL A 267 3.76 24.68 -19.63
CA VAL A 267 4.37 26.02 -19.74
C VAL A 267 5.09 26.19 -21.08
N LYS A 268 5.84 25.18 -21.53
CA LYS A 268 6.51 25.21 -22.84
C LYS A 268 5.49 25.26 -23.97
N THR A 269 4.44 24.45 -23.91
CA THR A 269 3.38 24.41 -24.92
C THR A 269 2.64 25.74 -25.00
N MET A 270 2.26 26.31 -23.85
CA MET A 270 1.60 27.62 -23.80
C MET A 270 2.52 28.74 -24.31
N ASN A 271 3.80 28.72 -23.92
CA ASN A 271 4.79 29.70 -24.43
C ASN A 271 4.92 29.59 -25.93
N SER A 272 5.00 28.37 -26.49
CA SER A 272 5.05 28.17 -27.95
C SER A 272 3.77 28.65 -28.63
N GLY A 273 2.59 28.42 -28.01
CA GLY A 273 1.31 28.91 -28.49
C GLY A 273 1.19 30.44 -28.53
N VAL A 274 1.66 31.09 -27.48
CA VAL A 274 1.69 32.57 -27.37
C VAL A 274 2.70 33.13 -28.39
N GLN A 275 3.89 32.55 -28.51
CA GLN A 275 4.90 32.97 -29.52
C GLN A 275 4.42 32.71 -30.94
N GLY A 276 3.67 31.64 -31.19
CA GLY A 276 3.05 31.33 -32.47
C GLY A 276 1.85 32.23 -32.83
N GLY A 277 1.39 33.04 -31.88
CA GLY A 277 0.29 33.98 -32.06
C GLY A 277 -1.11 33.38 -32.20
N PHE A 278 -1.29 32.12 -31.82
CA PHE A 278 -2.60 31.44 -31.85
C PHE A 278 -3.24 31.25 -30.46
N VAL A 279 -2.50 31.56 -29.38
CA VAL A 279 -2.99 31.60 -28.00
C VAL A 279 -2.74 33.01 -27.45
N THR A 280 -3.73 33.59 -26.75
CA THR A 280 -3.55 34.86 -26.06
C THR A 280 -2.73 34.70 -24.79
N ILE A 281 -2.10 35.78 -24.32
CA ILE A 281 -1.40 35.78 -23.04
C ILE A 281 -2.42 35.45 -21.91
N GLY A 282 -3.66 35.97 -21.98
CA GLY A 282 -4.71 35.70 -21.00
C GLY A 282 -5.14 34.24 -20.94
N GLU A 283 -5.30 33.59 -22.09
CA GLU A 283 -5.60 32.14 -22.17
C GLU A 283 -4.46 31.30 -21.59
N ALA A 284 -3.22 31.63 -21.93
CA ALA A 284 -2.05 30.94 -21.41
C ALA A 284 -1.96 31.09 -19.87
N ARG A 285 -2.18 32.29 -19.33
CA ARG A 285 -2.20 32.54 -17.89
C ARG A 285 -3.32 31.77 -17.19
N ARG A 286 -4.53 31.80 -17.73
CA ARG A 286 -5.69 31.05 -17.18
C ARG A 286 -5.44 29.53 -17.18
N SER A 287 -4.85 28.98 -18.25
CA SER A 287 -4.54 27.55 -18.34
C SER A 287 -3.45 27.11 -17.35
N LEU A 288 -2.58 28.04 -16.94
CA LEU A 288 -1.54 27.80 -15.94
C LEU A 288 -1.97 28.13 -14.50
N GLY A 289 -3.26 28.49 -14.30
CA GLY A 289 -3.79 28.88 -12.99
C GLY A 289 -3.30 30.24 -12.48
N LEU A 290 -2.80 31.10 -13.37
CA LEU A 290 -2.34 32.45 -13.05
C LEU A 290 -3.46 33.47 -13.22
N ASP A 291 -3.47 34.50 -12.38
CA ASP A 291 -4.43 35.61 -12.50
C ASP A 291 -4.31 36.26 -13.88
N SER A 292 -5.46 36.50 -14.48
CA SER A 292 -5.58 37.13 -15.80
C SER A 292 -6.69 38.15 -15.80
N ASP A 293 -6.44 39.33 -16.37
CA ASP A 293 -7.42 40.36 -16.63
C ASP A 293 -7.59 40.58 -18.15
N ASN A 294 -8.52 41.44 -18.52
CA ASN A 294 -8.83 41.71 -19.93
C ASN A 294 -7.65 42.35 -20.69
N SER A 295 -6.64 42.92 -20.01
CA SER A 295 -5.46 43.49 -20.65
C SER A 295 -4.51 42.42 -21.22
N HIS A 296 -4.64 41.18 -20.73
CA HIS A 296 -3.87 40.01 -21.17
C HIS A 296 -4.50 39.31 -22.39
N ASP A 297 -5.71 39.65 -22.81
CA ASP A 297 -6.39 39.02 -23.95
C ASP A 297 -5.85 39.58 -25.32
N VAL A 298 -4.53 39.50 -25.50
CA VAL A 298 -3.80 39.96 -26.67
C VAL A 298 -2.97 38.85 -27.31
N TYR A 299 -2.96 38.82 -28.65
CA TYR A 299 -2.07 37.94 -29.42
C TYR A 299 -0.72 38.63 -29.69
N LEU A 300 0.38 37.91 -29.45
CA LEU A 300 1.70 38.34 -29.89
C LEU A 300 1.90 37.90 -31.33
N ARG A 301 2.19 38.84 -32.22
CA ARG A 301 2.56 38.56 -33.63
C ARG A 301 4.01 38.93 -33.83
N PRO A 302 4.91 37.97 -34.18
CA PRO A 302 6.27 38.31 -34.57
C PRO A 302 6.28 39.22 -35.80
N LEU A 303 7.02 40.31 -35.74
CA LEU A 303 7.11 41.29 -36.83
C LEU A 303 7.71 40.73 -38.14
N ASN A 304 8.33 39.58 -38.09
CA ASN A 304 8.96 38.89 -39.22
C ASN A 304 8.04 37.84 -39.89
N MET A 305 6.79 37.70 -39.47
CA MET A 305 5.82 36.82 -40.10
C MET A 305 4.82 37.60 -40.95
N VAL A 306 4.76 37.28 -42.24
CA VAL A 306 3.75 37.80 -43.16
C VAL A 306 2.66 36.76 -43.33
N ALA A 307 1.39 37.15 -43.16
CA ALA A 307 0.25 36.27 -43.41
C ALA A 307 0.15 36.06 -44.94
N VAL A 308 0.34 34.85 -45.38
CA VAL A 308 0.11 34.45 -46.79
C VAL A 308 -1.19 33.66 -46.83
N PRO A 309 -2.18 34.03 -47.69
CA PRO A 309 -3.42 33.25 -47.87
C PRO A 309 -3.10 31.86 -48.42
N GLU A 310 -3.95 30.89 -48.05
CA GLU A 310 -3.86 29.51 -48.56
C GLU A 310 -3.98 29.52 -50.10
N GLY A 311 -2.92 29.09 -50.80
CA GLY A 311 -2.87 29.03 -52.28
C GLY A 311 -1.96 30.07 -52.97
N GLU A 312 -1.42 31.07 -52.27
CA GLU A 312 -0.40 31.95 -52.78
C GLU A 312 1.00 31.53 -52.31
N THR A 313 1.81 31.02 -53.22
CA THR A 313 3.25 30.83 -52.99
C THR A 313 3.88 32.20 -53.02
N GLY A 314 4.22 32.76 -51.87
CA GLY A 314 4.98 34.00 -51.75
C GLY A 314 6.37 33.80 -52.32
N VAL A 315 6.54 34.14 -53.55
CA VAL A 315 7.85 34.35 -54.19
C VAL A 315 8.20 35.81 -53.97
N MET A 316 9.20 36.11 -53.14
CA MET A 316 10.01 37.31 -53.23
C MET A 316 11.25 37.03 -54.05
#